data_1ed08ce8adeccde81d3e8c4605656e53
#
_entry.id   1ed08ce8adeccde81d3e8c4605656e53
#
_cell.length_a   1.000
_cell.length_b   1.000
_cell.length_c   1.000
_cell.angle_alpha   90.00
_cell.angle_beta   90.00
_cell.angle_gamma   90.00
#
_symmetry.space_group_name_H-M   'P 1'
#
loop_
_entity.id
_entity.type
_entity.pdbx_description
1 polymer ?
#
loop_
_entity_poly.entity_id
_entity_poly.type
_entity_poly.pdbx_seq_one_letter_code
_entity_poly.pdbx_strand_id
1 'polypeptide(L)'
;ALDWVEKQTHIRTNHARMLSGAIQGELLRIIVKTSGVRRILELGTFTGYSAICLAMAMPEDGHLDTLELNDELEDLILEGFDRAGVSDRISLHIGDCKETLAAMRSEMGIADGMEAAPDKLYDIVYMDANKREYCEYYDLVFDMVRPGGIILADNVIWDGKVCQDPLPQDKQTLGIATFNDKVSSD
;
A
#
# COMPACT_ATOMS: atom_id res chain seq x y z
N ALA A 1 11.11 -3.59 -16.90
CA ALA A 1 10.61 -4.27 -15.69
C ALA A 1 9.08 -4.26 -15.64
N LEU A 2 8.42 -3.09 -15.66
CA LEU A 2 6.96 -2.97 -15.51
C LEU A 2 6.18 -3.79 -16.55
N ASP A 3 6.53 -3.73 -17.83
CA ASP A 3 5.88 -4.53 -18.89
C ASP A 3 6.03 -6.05 -18.63
N TRP A 4 7.15 -6.44 -18.04
CA TRP A 4 7.39 -7.83 -17.65
C TRP A 4 6.48 -8.22 -16.48
N VAL A 5 6.37 -7.41 -15.44
CA VAL A 5 5.47 -7.66 -14.30
C VAL A 5 4.02 -7.75 -14.79
N GLU A 6 3.56 -6.82 -15.61
CA GLU A 6 2.23 -6.84 -16.20
C GLU A 6 1.98 -8.14 -16.97
N LYS A 7 2.90 -8.53 -17.85
CA LYS A 7 2.81 -9.78 -18.61
C LYS A 7 2.77 -11.00 -17.70
N GLN A 8 3.64 -11.06 -16.67
CA GLN A 8 3.67 -12.20 -15.75
C GLN A 8 2.40 -12.26 -14.88
N THR A 9 1.87 -11.11 -14.47
CA THR A 9 0.59 -11.03 -13.75
C THR A 9 -0.54 -11.67 -14.55
N HIS A 10 -0.63 -11.37 -15.85
CA HIS A 10 -1.63 -11.98 -16.73
C HIS A 10 -1.42 -13.49 -16.98
N ILE A 11 -0.18 -13.98 -16.91
CA ILE A 11 0.15 -15.40 -17.14
C ILE A 11 -0.02 -16.23 -15.87
N ARG A 12 0.40 -15.68 -14.71
CA ARG A 12 0.56 -16.44 -13.47
C ARG A 12 -0.55 -16.22 -12.44
N THR A 13 -1.45 -15.23 -12.65
CA THR A 13 -2.53 -14.96 -11.71
C THR A 13 -3.91 -15.01 -12.36
N ASN A 14 -4.93 -15.37 -11.58
CA ASN A 14 -6.32 -15.34 -12.01
C ASN A 14 -6.99 -13.97 -11.84
N HIS A 15 -6.26 -13.01 -11.28
CA HIS A 15 -6.78 -11.70 -10.87
C HIS A 15 -6.01 -10.53 -11.51
N ALA A 16 -5.57 -10.69 -12.78
CA ALA A 16 -4.76 -9.68 -13.47
C ALA A 16 -5.40 -8.26 -13.48
N ARG A 17 -6.73 -8.18 -13.39
CA ARG A 17 -7.43 -6.88 -13.26
C ARG A 17 -7.16 -6.13 -11.95
N MET A 18 -6.52 -6.75 -10.96
CA MET A 18 -6.10 -6.11 -9.70
C MET A 18 -4.80 -5.32 -9.87
N LEU A 19 -4.13 -5.47 -11.01
CA LEU A 19 -2.91 -4.73 -11.29
C LEU A 19 -3.20 -3.23 -11.39
N SER A 20 -2.42 -2.41 -10.69
CA SER A 20 -2.55 -0.94 -10.70
C SER A 20 -2.44 -0.33 -12.12
N GLY A 21 -1.55 -0.88 -12.95
CA GLY A 21 -1.37 -0.45 -14.32
C GLY A 21 -0.62 0.88 -14.50
N ALA A 22 -0.41 1.26 -15.76
CA ALA A 22 0.50 2.35 -16.11
C ALA A 22 0.03 3.74 -15.62
N ILE A 23 -1.27 4.03 -15.70
CA ILE A 23 -1.81 5.36 -15.32
C ILE A 23 -1.68 5.57 -13.81
N GLN A 24 -2.08 4.61 -13.01
CA GLN A 24 -1.98 4.68 -11.55
C GLN A 24 -0.52 4.66 -11.10
N GLY A 25 0.31 3.79 -11.69
CA GLY A 25 1.74 3.75 -11.42
C GLY A 25 2.42 5.09 -11.69
N GLU A 26 2.07 5.77 -12.80
CA GLU A 26 2.62 7.09 -13.09
C GLU A 26 2.12 8.18 -12.14
N LEU A 27 0.85 8.12 -11.71
CA LEU A 27 0.33 9.02 -10.69
C LEU A 27 1.10 8.87 -9.36
N LEU A 28 1.31 7.62 -8.90
CA LEU A 28 2.09 7.34 -7.69
C LEU A 28 3.52 7.88 -7.82
N ARG A 29 4.17 7.69 -8.97
CA ARG A 29 5.51 8.25 -9.25
C ARG A 29 5.56 9.77 -9.17
N ILE A 30 4.55 10.46 -9.71
CA ILE A 30 4.46 11.93 -9.65
C ILE A 30 4.33 12.37 -8.19
N ILE A 31 3.45 11.75 -7.42
CA ILE A 31 3.25 12.07 -5.99
C ILE A 31 4.58 11.92 -5.23
N VAL A 32 5.25 10.78 -5.36
CA VAL A 32 6.52 10.51 -4.68
C VAL A 32 7.60 11.53 -5.08
N LYS A 33 7.78 11.79 -6.37
CA LYS A 33 8.79 12.73 -6.88
C LYS A 33 8.56 14.16 -6.44
N THR A 34 7.31 14.60 -6.41
CA THR A 34 6.97 15.99 -6.03
C THR A 34 7.03 16.22 -4.53
N SER A 35 6.82 15.18 -3.74
CA SER A 35 6.82 15.24 -2.27
C SER A 35 8.22 15.04 -1.66
N GLY A 36 9.20 14.53 -2.41
CA GLY A 36 10.57 14.30 -1.94
C GLY A 36 10.67 13.30 -0.78
N VAL A 37 9.77 12.34 -0.74
CA VAL A 37 9.62 11.35 0.34
C VAL A 37 10.72 10.29 0.28
N ARG A 38 11.06 9.72 1.45
CA ARG A 38 12.09 8.69 1.60
C ARG A 38 11.59 7.40 2.22
N ARG A 39 10.52 7.44 2.98
CA ARG A 39 9.96 6.26 3.64
C ARG A 39 8.51 6.05 3.23
N ILE A 40 8.25 4.93 2.59
CA ILE A 40 6.91 4.58 2.12
C ILE A 40 6.51 3.23 2.71
N LEU A 41 5.25 3.11 3.13
CA LEU A 41 4.62 1.84 3.49
C LEU A 41 3.50 1.57 2.50
N GLU A 42 3.49 0.37 1.91
CA GLU A 42 2.44 -0.10 1.02
C GLU A 42 1.71 -1.29 1.63
N LEU A 43 0.40 -1.23 1.69
CA LEU A 43 -0.46 -2.32 2.13
C LEU A 43 -1.12 -2.95 0.91
N GLY A 44 -0.69 -4.16 0.54
CA GLY A 44 -1.12 -4.89 -0.64
C GLY A 44 -0.14 -4.74 -1.80
N THR A 45 0.84 -5.64 -1.88
CA THR A 45 1.88 -5.67 -2.94
C THR A 45 1.34 -6.26 -4.24
N PHE A 46 0.48 -7.29 -4.13
CA PHE A 46 0.05 -8.14 -5.23
C PHE A 46 1.25 -8.67 -6.03
N THR A 47 1.47 -8.22 -7.27
CA THR A 47 2.62 -8.65 -8.10
C THR A 47 3.75 -7.62 -8.16
N GLY A 48 3.71 -6.58 -7.31
CA GLY A 48 4.78 -5.61 -7.11
C GLY A 48 4.81 -4.43 -8.09
N TYR A 49 3.78 -4.22 -8.90
CA TYR A 49 3.78 -3.15 -9.91
C TYR A 49 3.83 -1.76 -9.28
N SER A 50 2.95 -1.48 -8.33
CA SER A 50 2.91 -0.22 -7.56
C SER A 50 4.16 -0.04 -6.72
N ALA A 51 4.63 -1.08 -6.02
CA ALA A 51 5.87 -1.08 -5.25
C ALA A 51 7.08 -0.64 -6.10
N ILE A 52 7.21 -1.20 -7.31
CA ILE A 52 8.26 -0.81 -8.25
C ILE A 52 8.11 0.66 -8.67
N CYS A 53 6.90 1.10 -8.98
CA CYS A 53 6.64 2.50 -9.37
C CYS A 53 7.02 3.47 -8.24
N LEU A 54 6.63 3.16 -7.00
CA LEU A 54 6.97 3.94 -5.80
C LEU A 54 8.50 3.98 -5.59
N ALA A 55 9.15 2.81 -5.58
CA ALA A 55 10.59 2.70 -5.35
C ALA A 55 11.43 3.41 -6.42
N MET A 56 11.06 3.30 -7.70
CA MET A 56 11.74 4.00 -8.80
C MET A 56 11.61 5.53 -8.73
N ALA A 57 10.61 6.03 -8.04
CA ALA A 57 10.36 7.46 -7.91
C ALA A 57 11.05 8.09 -6.69
N MET A 58 11.37 7.28 -5.67
CA MET A 58 12.11 7.72 -4.48
C MET A 58 13.56 8.10 -4.80
N PRO A 59 14.21 8.94 -3.97
CA PRO A 59 15.65 9.13 -4.01
C PRO A 59 16.41 7.83 -3.68
N GLU A 60 17.70 7.77 -3.99
CA GLU A 60 18.53 6.56 -3.81
C GLU A 60 18.60 6.08 -2.35
N ASP A 61 18.48 7.01 -1.39
CA ASP A 61 18.45 6.73 0.05
C ASP A 61 17.02 6.46 0.59
N GLY A 62 16.03 6.33 -0.31
CA GLY A 62 14.66 6.01 0.06
C GLY A 62 14.42 4.52 0.28
N HIS A 63 13.46 4.19 1.13
CA HIS A 63 13.08 2.81 1.45
C HIS A 63 11.56 2.62 1.43
N LEU A 64 11.12 1.50 0.86
CA LEU A 64 9.73 1.04 0.81
C LEU A 64 9.58 -0.26 1.59
N ASP A 65 8.66 -0.27 2.54
CA ASP A 65 8.13 -1.50 3.13
C ASP A 65 6.81 -1.84 2.42
N THR A 66 6.65 -3.07 1.92
CA THR A 66 5.43 -3.51 1.24
C THR A 66 4.95 -4.85 1.78
N LEU A 67 3.62 -4.95 2.01
CA LEU A 67 2.99 -6.08 2.69
C LEU A 67 2.13 -6.89 1.74
N GLU A 68 2.32 -8.23 1.71
CA GLU A 68 1.55 -9.16 0.89
C GLU A 68 1.08 -10.36 1.71
N LEU A 69 -0.20 -10.70 1.58
CA LEU A 69 -0.78 -11.86 2.27
C LEU A 69 -0.46 -13.18 1.56
N ASN A 70 -0.42 -13.17 0.22
CA ASN A 70 -0.29 -14.36 -0.59
C ASN A 70 1.18 -14.71 -0.86
N ASP A 71 1.70 -15.68 -0.12
CA ASP A 71 3.08 -16.18 -0.24
C ASP A 71 3.38 -16.83 -1.61
N GLU A 72 2.35 -17.30 -2.34
CA GLU A 72 2.54 -17.85 -3.71
C GLU A 72 3.04 -16.79 -4.71
N LEU A 73 2.91 -15.50 -4.39
CA LEU A 73 3.37 -14.40 -5.24
C LEU A 73 4.82 -13.97 -4.95
N GLU A 74 5.42 -14.42 -3.87
CA GLU A 74 6.73 -13.97 -3.40
C GLU A 74 7.81 -14.04 -4.49
N ASP A 75 7.97 -15.19 -5.14
CA ASP A 75 8.98 -15.38 -6.20
C ASP A 75 8.77 -14.41 -7.38
N LEU A 76 7.52 -14.17 -7.76
CA LEU A 76 7.18 -13.24 -8.85
C LEU A 76 7.50 -11.79 -8.47
N ILE A 77 7.17 -11.40 -7.25
CA ILE A 77 7.42 -10.06 -6.70
C ILE A 77 8.93 -9.80 -6.65
N LEU A 78 9.70 -10.71 -6.04
CA LEU A 78 11.15 -10.56 -5.91
C LEU A 78 11.86 -10.52 -7.28
N GLU A 79 11.44 -11.36 -8.24
CA GLU A 79 11.96 -11.30 -9.61
C GLU A 79 11.62 -9.95 -10.27
N GLY A 80 10.44 -9.39 -10.02
CA GLY A 80 10.03 -8.08 -10.50
C GLY A 80 10.93 -6.96 -9.95
N PHE A 81 11.23 -6.99 -8.65
CA PHE A 81 12.11 -6.03 -7.97
C PHE A 81 13.54 -6.09 -8.50
N ASP A 82 14.08 -7.29 -8.69
CA ASP A 82 15.43 -7.51 -9.26
C ASP A 82 15.51 -6.95 -10.67
N ARG A 83 14.56 -7.25 -11.54
CA ARG A 83 14.49 -6.74 -12.91
C ARG A 83 14.34 -5.23 -12.99
N ALA A 84 13.73 -4.62 -12.00
CA ALA A 84 13.60 -3.17 -11.89
C ALA A 84 14.85 -2.50 -11.27
N GLY A 85 15.76 -3.26 -10.67
CA GLY A 85 16.94 -2.74 -9.98
C GLY A 85 16.58 -1.97 -8.71
N VAL A 86 15.55 -2.43 -7.98
CA VAL A 86 15.07 -1.76 -6.76
C VAL A 86 15.04 -2.66 -5.53
N SER A 87 15.56 -3.90 -5.64
CA SER A 87 15.53 -4.91 -4.57
C SER A 87 16.22 -4.46 -3.28
N ASP A 88 17.23 -3.63 -3.37
CA ASP A 88 17.98 -3.09 -2.23
C ASP A 88 17.24 -1.99 -1.46
N ARG A 89 16.12 -1.49 -2.01
CA ARG A 89 15.32 -0.41 -1.46
C ARG A 89 13.90 -0.81 -1.07
N ILE A 90 13.56 -2.09 -1.25
CA ILE A 90 12.24 -2.62 -0.91
C ILE A 90 12.37 -3.78 0.06
N SER A 91 11.67 -3.70 1.18
CA SER A 91 11.44 -4.84 2.08
C SER A 91 10.04 -5.41 1.82
N LEU A 92 9.97 -6.65 1.37
CA LEU A 92 8.73 -7.40 1.22
C LEU A 92 8.43 -8.16 2.51
N HIS A 93 7.24 -7.95 3.06
CA HIS A 93 6.74 -8.64 4.25
C HIS A 93 5.57 -9.55 3.84
N ILE A 94 5.78 -10.87 3.92
CA ILE A 94 4.73 -11.85 3.64
C ILE A 94 3.98 -12.19 4.94
N GLY A 95 2.67 -12.01 4.94
CA GLY A 95 1.81 -12.30 6.09
C GLY A 95 0.54 -11.47 6.17
N ASP A 96 -0.23 -11.70 7.23
CA ASP A 96 -1.42 -10.88 7.51
C ASP A 96 -1.03 -9.42 7.78
N CYS A 97 -1.72 -8.52 7.11
CA CYS A 97 -1.38 -7.08 7.14
C CYS A 97 -1.49 -6.49 8.55
N LYS A 98 -2.50 -6.89 9.32
CA LYS A 98 -2.70 -6.35 10.69
C LYS A 98 -1.67 -6.90 11.66
N GLU A 99 -1.32 -8.17 11.53
CA GLU A 99 -0.27 -8.79 12.36
C GLU A 99 1.08 -8.15 12.06
N THR A 100 1.41 -7.96 10.78
CA THR A 100 2.65 -7.31 10.35
C THR A 100 2.71 -5.86 10.83
N LEU A 101 1.62 -5.09 10.66
CA LEU A 101 1.55 -3.72 11.16
C LEU A 101 1.72 -3.63 12.67
N ALA A 102 1.11 -4.56 13.42
CA ALA A 102 1.26 -4.60 14.88
C ALA A 102 2.72 -4.85 15.30
N ALA A 103 3.42 -5.76 14.61
CA ALA A 103 4.84 -6.01 14.82
C ALA A 103 5.70 -4.76 14.49
N MET A 104 5.47 -4.14 13.33
CA MET A 104 6.18 -2.93 12.92
C MET A 104 5.97 -1.77 13.91
N ARG A 105 4.75 -1.56 14.40
CA ARG A 105 4.44 -0.57 15.43
C ARG A 105 5.24 -0.81 16.71
N SER A 106 5.36 -2.07 17.12
CA SER A 106 6.17 -2.45 18.29
C SER A 106 7.66 -2.13 18.07
N GLU A 107 8.20 -2.45 16.90
CA GLU A 107 9.60 -2.15 16.51
C GLU A 107 9.88 -0.65 16.40
N MET A 108 8.89 0.13 16.00
CA MET A 108 8.96 1.59 15.97
C MET A 108 8.91 2.20 17.38
N GLY A 109 8.52 1.42 18.39
CA GLY A 109 8.31 1.88 19.75
C GLY A 109 6.96 2.56 19.97
N ILE A 110 6.02 2.41 19.02
CA ILE A 110 4.64 2.87 19.16
C ILE A 110 3.90 1.83 20.00
N ALA A 111 3.84 2.04 21.29
CA ALA A 111 3.08 1.20 22.21
C ALA A 111 2.44 2.11 23.26
N ASP A 112 1.22 1.81 23.66
CA ASP A 112 0.53 2.43 24.80
C ASP A 112 0.69 3.97 24.92
N GLY A 113 0.60 4.68 23.77
CA GLY A 113 0.64 6.14 23.75
C GLY A 113 2.02 6.77 23.64
N MET A 114 3.07 6.00 23.34
CA MET A 114 4.39 6.56 23.03
C MET A 114 4.46 6.94 21.53
N GLU A 115 5.17 8.02 21.22
CA GLU A 115 5.43 8.45 19.85
C GLU A 115 6.66 7.73 19.28
N ALA A 116 6.57 7.35 17.99
CA ALA A 116 7.74 6.81 17.30
C ALA A 116 8.84 7.85 17.14
N ALA A 117 10.08 7.40 17.05
CA ALA A 117 11.18 8.27 16.66
C ALA A 117 10.93 8.84 15.24
N PRO A 118 11.16 10.15 15.02
CA PRO A 118 10.81 10.81 13.75
C PRO A 118 11.43 10.18 12.50
N ASP A 119 12.62 9.58 12.62
CA ASP A 119 13.34 8.90 11.55
C ASP A 119 12.77 7.53 11.20
N LYS A 120 11.87 6.99 12.03
CA LYS A 120 11.16 5.74 11.80
C LYS A 120 9.79 5.92 11.13
N LEU A 121 9.23 7.14 11.16
CA LEU A 121 7.91 7.43 10.60
C LEU A 121 7.93 7.39 9.07
N TYR A 122 6.78 7.03 8.48
CA TYR A 122 6.58 7.01 7.05
C TYR A 122 6.15 8.38 6.53
N ASP A 123 6.63 8.74 5.35
CA ASP A 123 6.22 9.94 4.62
C ASP A 123 4.89 9.71 3.89
N ILE A 124 4.75 8.50 3.32
CA ILE A 124 3.54 8.06 2.62
C ILE A 124 3.17 6.67 3.10
N VAL A 125 1.87 6.46 3.33
CA VAL A 125 1.25 5.14 3.40
C VAL A 125 0.31 4.98 2.21
N TYR A 126 0.49 3.93 1.40
CA TYR A 126 -0.40 3.58 0.29
C TYR A 126 -1.19 2.31 0.65
N MET A 127 -2.52 2.45 0.70
CA MET A 127 -3.44 1.39 1.12
C MET A 127 -4.19 0.82 -0.09
N ASP A 128 -3.83 -0.39 -0.52
CA ASP A 128 -4.50 -1.15 -1.58
C ASP A 128 -4.68 -2.64 -1.23
N ALA A 129 -4.95 -2.93 0.03
CA ALA A 129 -5.18 -4.29 0.55
C ALA A 129 -6.67 -4.64 0.64
N ASN A 130 -7.06 -5.46 1.64
CA ASN A 130 -8.43 -5.93 1.85
C ASN A 130 -9.39 -4.80 2.23
N LYS A 131 -10.31 -4.48 1.34
CA LYS A 131 -11.25 -3.34 1.47
C LYS A 131 -12.18 -3.41 2.70
N ARG A 132 -12.38 -4.60 3.26
CA ARG A 132 -13.19 -4.79 4.48
C ARG A 132 -12.51 -4.27 5.75
N GLU A 133 -11.19 -4.13 5.71
CA GLU A 133 -10.33 -3.83 6.84
C GLU A 133 -9.72 -2.42 6.78
N TYR A 134 -10.17 -1.58 5.85
CA TYR A 134 -9.61 -0.25 5.64
C TYR A 134 -9.68 0.64 6.89
N CYS A 135 -10.77 0.54 7.68
CA CYS A 135 -10.84 1.27 8.94
C CYS A 135 -9.80 0.82 9.95
N GLU A 136 -9.56 -0.49 10.05
CA GLU A 136 -8.55 -1.07 10.95
C GLU A 136 -7.14 -0.71 10.49
N TYR A 137 -6.86 -0.80 9.18
CA TYR A 137 -5.57 -0.38 8.63
C TYR A 137 -5.29 1.10 8.91
N TYR A 138 -6.30 1.95 8.69
CA TYR A 138 -6.18 3.38 8.97
C TYR A 138 -5.78 3.65 10.42
N ASP A 139 -6.47 3.00 11.38
CA ASP A 139 -6.15 3.14 12.80
C ASP A 139 -4.73 2.67 13.14
N LEU A 140 -4.28 1.58 12.49
CA LEU A 140 -2.95 1.03 12.72
C LEU A 140 -1.83 1.91 12.13
N VAL A 141 -2.07 2.52 10.95
CA VAL A 141 -1.01 3.28 10.27
C VAL A 141 -0.97 4.76 10.65
N PHE A 142 -2.02 5.30 11.25
CA PHE A 142 -2.13 6.74 11.52
C PHE A 142 -0.94 7.27 12.32
N ASP A 143 -0.57 6.59 13.42
CA ASP A 143 0.58 6.95 14.26
C ASP A 143 1.93 6.60 13.63
N MET A 144 1.94 5.84 12.52
CA MET A 144 3.16 5.49 11.79
C MET A 144 3.51 6.54 10.73
N VAL A 145 2.60 7.47 10.44
CA VAL A 145 2.79 8.55 9.46
C VAL A 145 3.29 9.80 10.17
N ARG A 146 4.34 10.42 9.63
CA ARG A 146 4.85 11.66 10.20
C ARG A 146 3.84 12.81 10.08
N PRO A 147 3.88 13.82 10.94
CA PRO A 147 3.12 15.06 10.75
C PRO A 147 3.38 15.67 9.36
N GLY A 148 2.31 15.94 8.61
CA GLY A 148 2.39 16.41 7.21
C GLY A 148 2.70 15.31 6.19
N GLY A 149 2.73 14.03 6.59
CA GLY A 149 2.76 12.88 5.68
C GLY A 149 1.41 12.65 5.01
N ILE A 150 1.33 11.64 4.16
CA ILE A 150 0.15 11.38 3.30
C ILE A 150 -0.29 9.92 3.45
N ILE A 151 -1.58 9.71 3.64
CA ILE A 151 -2.20 8.39 3.49
C ILE A 151 -2.97 8.40 2.16
N LEU A 152 -2.61 7.50 1.24
CA LEU A 152 -3.28 7.30 -0.04
C LEU A 152 -4.10 6.02 0.06
N ALA A 153 -5.40 6.11 -0.14
CA ALA A 153 -6.28 4.94 -0.15
C ALA A 153 -6.86 4.70 -1.54
N ASP A 154 -6.65 3.50 -2.08
CA ASP A 154 -7.16 3.13 -3.40
C ASP A 154 -8.61 2.61 -3.34
N ASN A 155 -9.30 2.70 -4.48
CA ASN A 155 -10.65 2.19 -4.73
C ASN A 155 -11.76 2.75 -3.80
N VAL A 156 -11.59 3.95 -3.27
CA VAL A 156 -12.54 4.57 -2.33
C VAL A 156 -13.92 4.88 -2.94
N ILE A 157 -14.04 4.86 -4.26
CA ILE A 157 -15.31 4.98 -5.00
C ILE A 157 -15.94 3.60 -5.24
N TRP A 158 -15.14 2.53 -5.27
CA TRP A 158 -15.54 1.14 -5.42
C TRP A 158 -16.53 0.90 -6.56
N ASP A 159 -16.12 1.20 -7.80
CA ASP A 159 -16.96 1.14 -9.02
C ASP A 159 -18.27 1.95 -8.92
N GLY A 160 -18.28 2.99 -8.10
CA GLY A 160 -19.48 3.81 -7.84
C GLY A 160 -20.49 3.19 -6.89
N LYS A 161 -20.22 2.01 -6.33
CA LYS A 161 -21.14 1.30 -5.44
C LYS A 161 -21.44 2.08 -4.15
N VAL A 162 -20.44 2.79 -3.61
CA VAL A 162 -20.61 3.61 -2.41
C VAL A 162 -21.56 4.81 -2.61
N CYS A 163 -21.87 5.15 -3.86
CA CYS A 163 -22.78 6.24 -4.21
C CYS A 163 -24.20 5.73 -4.54
N GLN A 164 -24.48 4.44 -4.44
CA GLN A 164 -25.78 3.87 -4.76
C GLN A 164 -26.77 4.02 -3.59
N ASP A 165 -28.04 4.22 -3.93
CA ASP A 165 -29.15 4.23 -2.98
C ASP A 165 -30.24 3.23 -3.45
N PRO A 166 -30.51 2.14 -2.71
CA PRO A 166 -29.87 1.75 -1.45
C PRO A 166 -28.43 1.29 -1.62
N LEU A 167 -27.60 1.47 -0.58
CA LEU A 167 -26.21 1.03 -0.56
C LEU A 167 -26.13 -0.51 -0.67
N PRO A 168 -25.34 -1.05 -1.60
CA PRO A 168 -25.09 -2.50 -1.69
C PRO A 168 -24.56 -3.09 -0.40
N GLN A 169 -25.08 -4.28 -0.02
CA GLN A 169 -24.80 -4.91 1.27
C GLN A 169 -23.62 -5.89 1.23
N ASP A 170 -22.83 -5.92 0.16
CA ASP A 170 -21.60 -6.70 0.15
C ASP A 170 -20.54 -6.09 1.09
N LYS A 171 -19.77 -6.98 1.72
CA LYS A 171 -18.84 -6.60 2.79
C LYS A 171 -17.76 -5.60 2.36
N GLN A 172 -17.37 -5.62 1.09
CA GLN A 172 -16.34 -4.71 0.58
C GLN A 172 -16.91 -3.31 0.38
N THR A 173 -18.11 -3.20 -0.21
CA THR A 173 -18.81 -1.90 -0.34
C THR A 173 -19.06 -1.28 1.02
N LEU A 174 -19.53 -2.08 1.99
CA LEU A 174 -19.75 -1.58 3.36
C LEU A 174 -18.45 -1.14 4.02
N GLY A 175 -17.36 -1.90 3.86
CA GLY A 175 -16.05 -1.54 4.39
C GLY A 175 -15.54 -0.20 3.87
N ILE A 176 -15.62 0.01 2.55
CA ILE A 176 -15.21 1.28 1.92
C ILE A 176 -16.14 2.43 2.31
N ALA A 177 -17.46 2.22 2.33
CA ALA A 177 -18.40 3.28 2.74
C ALA A 177 -18.12 3.73 4.19
N THR A 178 -17.94 2.77 5.12
CA THR A 178 -17.58 3.06 6.51
C THR A 178 -16.23 3.78 6.63
N PHE A 179 -15.24 3.38 5.83
CA PHE A 179 -13.95 4.05 5.78
C PHE A 179 -14.07 5.49 5.28
N ASN A 180 -14.83 5.73 4.21
CA ASN A 180 -15.05 7.07 3.68
C ASN A 180 -15.72 7.98 4.71
N ASP A 181 -16.75 7.48 5.41
CA ASP A 181 -17.43 8.23 6.48
C ASP A 181 -16.46 8.56 7.63
N LYS A 182 -15.62 7.59 8.03
CA LYS A 182 -14.62 7.76 9.08
C LYS A 182 -13.64 8.89 8.72
N VAL A 183 -12.99 8.79 7.55
CA VAL A 183 -11.96 9.75 7.13
C VAL A 183 -12.55 11.14 6.86
N SER A 184 -13.82 11.22 6.40
CA SER A 184 -14.46 12.51 6.17
C SER A 184 -14.79 13.28 7.46
N SER A 185 -14.78 12.61 8.61
CA SER A 185 -15.10 13.18 9.92
C SER A 185 -13.88 13.33 10.84
N ASP A 186 -12.69 12.93 10.38
CA ASP A 186 -11.41 13.00 11.10
C ASP A 186 -10.58 14.27 10.70
#